data_ef5e3086c090ec028c4d1fb0d2f5a0d9
#
_entry.id   ef5e3086c090ec028c4d1fb0d2f5a0d9
#
_cell.length_a   1.000
_cell.length_b   1.000
_cell.length_c   1.000
_cell.angle_alpha   90.00
_cell.angle_beta   90.00
_cell.angle_gamma   90.00
#
_symmetry.space_group_name_H-M   'P 1'
#
loop_
_entity.id
_entity.type
_entity.pdbx_description
1 polymer ?
#
loop_
_entity_poly.entity_id
_entity_poly.type
_entity_poly.pdbx_seq_one_letter_code
_entity_poly.pdbx_strand_id
1 'polypeptide(L)'
;MRVQLEIPEEDVVELKALMEKLGFDTYKELFSNALTILYWSAQEVRDGQAIASVDPTRTHYKELALPALNRLARRRKTESSAFAAASPA
;
A
#
# COMPACT_ATOMS: atom_id res chain seq x y z
N MET A 1 -18.50 -13.57 -2.48
CA MET A 1 -18.68 -12.25 -1.88
C MET A 1 -18.85 -11.21 -2.97
N ARG A 2 -19.79 -10.33 -2.80
CA ARG A 2 -20.05 -9.25 -3.76
C ARG A 2 -19.77 -7.91 -3.10
N VAL A 3 -18.95 -7.07 -3.77
CA VAL A 3 -18.61 -5.74 -3.26
C VAL A 3 -19.16 -4.70 -4.21
N GLN A 4 -19.85 -3.70 -3.65
CA GLN A 4 -20.34 -2.57 -4.41
C GLN A 4 -19.66 -1.30 -3.91
N LEU A 5 -19.16 -0.50 -4.86
CA LEU A 5 -18.50 0.77 -4.57
C LEU A 5 -19.13 1.88 -5.40
N GLU A 6 -19.42 3.00 -4.75
CA GLU A 6 -19.83 4.21 -5.47
C GLU A 6 -18.58 5.07 -5.65
N ILE A 7 -18.26 5.35 -6.91
CA ILE A 7 -17.09 6.14 -7.27
C ILE A 7 -17.57 7.40 -7.98
N PRO A 8 -17.17 8.61 -7.52
CA PRO A 8 -17.52 9.86 -8.20
C PRO A 8 -17.07 9.82 -9.66
N GLU A 9 -17.84 10.45 -10.54
CA GLU A 9 -17.56 10.45 -11.99
C GLU A 9 -16.16 10.96 -12.32
N GLU A 10 -15.71 11.98 -11.63
CA GLU A 10 -14.36 12.53 -11.83
C GLU A 10 -13.28 11.50 -11.54
N ASP A 11 -13.48 10.64 -10.53
CA ASP A 11 -12.55 9.57 -10.19
C ASP A 11 -12.66 8.41 -11.18
N VAL A 12 -13.84 8.18 -11.75
CA VAL A 12 -14.03 7.15 -12.79
C VAL A 12 -13.21 7.48 -14.03
N VAL A 13 -13.13 8.75 -14.41
CA VAL A 13 -12.33 9.18 -15.56
C VAL A 13 -10.87 8.86 -15.35
N GLU A 14 -10.34 9.17 -14.17
CA GLU A 14 -8.94 8.85 -13.82
C GLU A 14 -8.70 7.35 -13.75
N LEU A 15 -9.66 6.61 -13.19
CA LEU A 15 -9.59 5.16 -13.08
C LEU A 15 -9.52 4.50 -14.45
N LYS A 16 -10.38 4.92 -15.37
CA LYS A 16 -10.40 4.39 -16.73
C LYS A 16 -9.11 4.71 -17.48
N ALA A 17 -8.58 5.91 -17.29
CA ALA A 17 -7.30 6.30 -17.88
C ALA A 17 -6.15 5.42 -17.37
N LEU A 18 -6.14 5.13 -16.08
CA LEU A 18 -5.15 4.24 -15.48
C LEU A 18 -5.28 2.82 -16.03
N MET A 19 -6.51 2.31 -16.12
CA MET A 19 -6.76 0.97 -16.66
C MET A 19 -6.25 0.86 -18.11
N GLU A 20 -6.53 1.86 -18.93
CA GLU A 20 -6.07 1.89 -20.31
C GLU A 20 -4.55 1.92 -20.37
N LYS A 21 -3.91 2.73 -19.56
CA LYS A 21 -2.46 2.84 -19.48
C LYS A 21 -1.79 1.53 -19.09
N LEU A 22 -2.42 0.78 -18.20
CA LEU A 22 -1.89 -0.50 -17.70
C LEU A 22 -2.37 -1.71 -18.50
N GLY A 23 -3.24 -1.50 -19.47
CA GLY A 23 -3.76 -2.57 -20.31
C GLY A 23 -4.78 -3.47 -19.63
N PHE A 24 -5.51 -2.94 -18.64
CA PHE A 24 -6.55 -3.71 -17.95
C PHE A 24 -7.88 -3.59 -18.70
N ASP A 25 -8.49 -4.72 -19.01
CA ASP A 25 -9.78 -4.77 -19.69
C ASP A 25 -10.96 -4.81 -18.71
N THR A 26 -10.74 -5.23 -17.48
CA THR A 26 -11.79 -5.41 -16.48
C THR A 26 -11.42 -4.77 -15.15
N TYR A 27 -12.44 -4.38 -14.39
CA TYR A 27 -12.23 -3.92 -13.02
C TYR A 27 -11.67 -5.02 -12.13
N LYS A 28 -11.98 -6.27 -12.43
CA LYS A 28 -11.44 -7.41 -11.69
C LYS A 28 -9.91 -7.44 -11.78
N GLU A 29 -9.36 -7.22 -12.96
CA GLU A 29 -7.91 -7.15 -13.13
C GLU A 29 -7.30 -6.01 -12.34
N LEU A 30 -7.95 -4.83 -12.39
CA LEU A 30 -7.53 -3.66 -11.63
C LEU A 30 -7.46 -3.96 -10.14
N PHE A 31 -8.55 -4.49 -9.57
CA PHE A 31 -8.62 -4.79 -8.14
C PHE A 31 -7.64 -5.88 -7.75
N SER A 32 -7.49 -6.91 -8.57
CA SER A 32 -6.55 -8.00 -8.29
C SER A 32 -5.12 -7.47 -8.21
N ASN A 33 -4.72 -6.62 -9.13
CA ASN A 33 -3.39 -6.02 -9.12
C ASN A 33 -3.20 -5.05 -7.97
N ALA A 34 -4.21 -4.22 -7.69
CA ALA A 34 -4.16 -3.28 -6.58
C ALA A 34 -4.03 -3.99 -5.23
N LEU A 35 -4.80 -5.06 -5.04
CA LEU A 35 -4.74 -5.86 -3.82
C LEU A 35 -3.41 -6.59 -3.69
N THR A 36 -2.84 -7.08 -4.79
CA THR A 36 -1.54 -7.73 -4.78
C THR A 36 -0.46 -6.81 -4.23
N ILE A 37 -0.40 -5.58 -4.75
CA ILE A 37 0.61 -4.63 -4.28
C ILE A 37 0.33 -4.18 -2.84
N LEU A 38 -0.93 -4.07 -2.47
CA LEU A 38 -1.29 -3.66 -1.10
C LEU A 38 -0.93 -4.76 -0.09
N TYR A 39 -1.23 -6.02 -0.39
CA TYR A 39 -0.83 -7.14 0.46
C TYR A 39 0.67 -7.21 0.63
N TRP A 40 1.40 -7.12 -0.47
CA TRP A 40 2.86 -7.13 -0.44
C TRP A 40 3.40 -5.96 0.39
N SER A 41 2.87 -4.76 0.16
CA SER A 41 3.29 -3.56 0.90
C SER A 41 3.05 -3.70 2.40
N ALA A 42 1.88 -4.22 2.77
CA ALA A 42 1.55 -4.43 4.18
C ALA A 42 2.52 -5.42 4.84
N GLN A 43 2.87 -6.51 4.14
CA GLN A 43 3.82 -7.49 4.66
C GLN A 43 5.20 -6.86 4.86
N GLU A 44 5.66 -6.09 3.89
CA GLU A 44 6.96 -5.40 3.99
C GLU A 44 7.00 -4.42 5.15
N VAL A 45 5.93 -3.63 5.33
CA VAL A 45 5.84 -2.67 6.44
C VAL A 45 5.82 -3.38 7.79
N ARG A 46 5.13 -4.51 7.88
CA ARG A 46 5.15 -5.34 9.10
C ARG A 46 6.55 -5.82 9.43
N ASP A 47 7.35 -6.10 8.41
CA ASP A 47 8.73 -6.55 8.56
C ASP A 47 9.73 -5.39 8.79
N GLY A 48 9.21 -4.18 8.92
CA GLY A 48 10.03 -3.00 9.20
C GLY A 48 10.56 -2.28 7.98
N GLN A 49 10.11 -2.67 6.79
CA GLN A 49 10.53 -2.04 5.56
C GLN A 49 9.65 -0.84 5.20
N ALA A 50 10.14 0.03 4.35
CA ALA A 50 9.38 1.14 3.79
C ALA A 50 9.14 0.90 2.31
N ILE A 51 7.99 1.36 1.81
CA ILE A 51 7.68 1.28 0.38
C ILE A 51 8.10 2.59 -0.26
N ALA A 52 8.93 2.49 -1.28
CA ALA A 52 9.51 3.69 -1.91
C ALA A 52 9.73 3.49 -3.40
N SER A 53 9.74 4.61 -4.13
CA SER A 53 10.23 4.62 -5.50
C SER A 53 11.70 4.99 -5.47
N VAL A 54 12.50 4.31 -6.28
CA VAL A 54 13.95 4.50 -6.32
C VAL A 54 14.36 4.75 -7.77
N ASP A 55 15.22 5.74 -8.00
CA ASP A 55 15.76 6.00 -9.33
C ASP A 55 16.77 4.92 -9.73
N PRO A 56 17.05 4.76 -11.04
CA PRO A 56 17.97 3.71 -11.50
C PRO A 56 19.38 3.79 -10.91
N THR A 57 19.83 4.98 -10.54
CA THR A 57 21.16 5.19 -9.92
C THR A 57 21.15 4.95 -8.42
N ARG A 58 19.97 4.76 -7.81
CA ARG A 58 19.77 4.54 -6.38
C ARG A 58 20.29 5.70 -5.50
N THR A 59 20.28 6.91 -6.07
CA THR A 59 20.73 8.11 -5.36
C THR A 59 19.58 8.88 -4.71
N HIS A 60 18.36 8.68 -5.22
CA HIS A 60 17.16 9.36 -4.73
C HIS A 60 16.05 8.36 -4.50
N TYR A 61 15.27 8.57 -3.46
CA TYR A 61 14.07 7.75 -3.24
C TYR A 61 12.94 8.63 -2.67
N LYS A 62 11.71 8.18 -2.93
CA LYS A 62 10.50 8.80 -2.37
C LYS A 62 9.70 7.71 -1.68
N GLU A 63 9.49 7.88 -0.39
CA GLU A 63 8.72 6.93 0.38
C GLU A 63 7.22 7.14 0.13
N LEU A 64 6.50 6.04 0.02
CA LEU A 64 5.05 6.07 -0.16
C LEU A 64 4.37 6.47 1.15
N ALA A 65 3.58 7.54 1.10
CA ALA A 65 2.77 7.99 2.24
C ALA A 65 1.34 7.50 2.06
N LEU A 66 1.03 6.32 2.56
CA LEU A 66 -0.31 5.76 2.52
C LEU A 66 -0.82 5.60 3.96
N PRO A 67 -1.95 6.21 4.33
CA PRO A 67 -2.44 6.20 5.71
C PRO A 67 -2.55 4.81 6.34
N ALA A 68 -3.02 3.82 5.58
CA ALA A 68 -3.15 2.45 6.08
C ALA A 68 -1.79 1.85 6.45
N LEU A 69 -0.77 2.08 5.62
CA LEU A 69 0.58 1.58 5.88
C LEU A 69 1.24 2.33 7.02
N ASN A 70 0.98 3.63 7.14
CA ASN A 70 1.48 4.44 8.24
C ASN A 70 0.90 3.98 9.58
N ARG A 71 -0.39 3.63 9.60
CA ARG A 71 -1.01 3.06 10.81
C ARG A 71 -0.38 1.72 11.19
N LEU A 72 -0.12 0.88 10.20
CA LEU A 72 0.50 -0.43 10.42
C LEU A 72 1.92 -0.27 10.99
N ALA A 73 2.69 0.66 10.46
CA ALA A 73 4.02 0.95 10.95
C ALA A 73 4.01 1.43 12.40
N ARG A 74 3.05 2.29 12.76
CA ARG A 74 2.88 2.77 14.13
C ARG A 74 2.50 1.65 15.09
N ARG A 75 1.60 0.75 14.65
CA ARG A 75 1.21 -0.42 15.45
C ARG A 75 2.41 -1.32 15.73
N ARG A 76 3.24 -1.53 14.71
CA ARG A 76 4.47 -2.32 14.84
C ARG A 76 5.40 -1.70 15.89
N LYS A 77 5.60 -0.40 15.85
CA LYS A 77 6.43 0.32 16.83
C LYS A 77 5.87 0.19 18.25
N THR A 78 4.56 0.35 18.39
CA THR A 78 3.87 0.24 19.68
C THR A 78 4.02 -1.17 20.24
N GLU A 79 3.83 -2.19 19.43
CA GLU A 79 3.98 -3.59 19.84
C GLU A 79 5.41 -3.88 20.27
N SER A 80 6.40 -3.41 19.50
CA SER A 80 7.81 -3.57 19.84
C SER A 80 8.16 -2.86 21.14
N SER A 81 7.66 -1.65 21.34
CA SER A 81 7.88 -0.88 22.59
C SER A 81 7.25 -1.56 23.78
N ALA A 82 6.03 -2.06 23.64
CA ALA A 82 5.33 -2.77 24.70
C ALA A 82 6.09 -4.05 25.09
N PHE A 83 6.59 -4.79 24.10
CA PHE A 83 7.39 -5.98 24.34
C PHE A 83 8.69 -5.65 25.06
N ALA A 84 9.40 -4.62 24.64
CA ALA A 84 10.64 -4.19 25.26
C ALA A 84 10.42 -3.73 26.70
N ALA A 85 9.32 -3.02 26.96
CA ALA A 85 8.97 -2.55 28.30
C ALA A 85 8.59 -3.70 29.24
N ALA A 86 8.00 -4.76 28.69
CA ALA A 86 7.62 -5.94 29.47
C ALA A 86 8.79 -6.89 29.74
N SER A 87 9.88 -6.76 29.00
CA SER A 87 11.04 -7.63 29.17
C SER A 87 11.82 -7.25 30.42
N PRO A 88 12.08 -8.19 31.32
CA PRO A 88 12.92 -7.90 32.49
C PRO A 88 14.35 -7.64 32.03
N ALA A 89 14.89 -6.56 32.44
CA ALA A 89 16.25 -6.18 32.07
C ALA A 89 17.29 -7.12 32.72
#